data_b1116da3c7bffadc34d45465d85d10eb
#
_entry.id   b1116da3c7bffadc34d45465d85d10eb
#
_cell.length_a   1.000
_cell.length_b   1.000
_cell.length_c   1.000
_cell.angle_alpha   90.00
_cell.angle_beta   90.00
_cell.angle_gamma   90.00
#
_symmetry.space_group_name_H-M   'P 1'
#
loop_
_entity.id
_entity.type
_entity.pdbx_description
1 polymer ?
#
loop_
_entity_poly.entity_id
_entity_poly.type
_entity_poly.pdbx_seq_one_letter_code
_entity_poly.pdbx_strand_id
1 'polypeptide(L)'
;MTAFPPFSNFKTNVSQQLLELFENRGIIGHDIDTILLSVDEKGSSEVSEMLKSGKRWDAIIHLGLAVRRQKISLEKYAMNKSQFKVKDNSNRKSEGVIIPGADELQKTTASIHVLDEEFENENRVVWSDDAGGFVCNETIFRTLNTIRELEINLKSDKLIPAIFIHLPPSKFIDLESQFDLVTRAVKTIANRPILEVVGALIRDSKGRILSCRRPSNDVWGGWWEFPGG
;
A
#
# COMPACT_ATOMS: atom_id res chain seq x y z
N MET A 1 1.09 -0.32 7.16
CA MET A 1 2.01 -1.30 6.53
C MET A 1 1.91 -2.63 7.27
N THR A 2 2.00 -3.76 6.56
CA THR A 2 1.99 -5.07 7.22
C THR A 2 3.13 -5.95 6.77
N ALA A 3 3.51 -6.95 7.58
CA ALA A 3 4.51 -7.96 7.26
C ALA A 3 4.17 -9.29 7.96
N PHE A 4 4.99 -10.30 7.72
CA PHE A 4 4.83 -11.63 8.29
C PHE A 4 6.05 -12.06 9.09
N PRO A 5 5.86 -12.79 10.22
CA PRO A 5 6.94 -13.41 10.95
C PRO A 5 7.54 -14.60 10.17
N PRO A 6 8.59 -15.22 10.69
CA PRO A 6 9.13 -16.46 10.15
C PRO A 6 8.07 -17.56 10.02
N PHE A 7 8.14 -18.32 8.94
CA PHE A 7 7.23 -19.43 8.66
C PHE A 7 7.99 -20.66 8.14
N SER A 8 7.37 -21.83 8.24
CA SER A 8 7.99 -23.08 7.86
C SER A 8 9.35 -23.26 8.61
N ASN A 9 10.42 -23.53 7.90
CA ASN A 9 11.76 -23.75 8.48
C ASN A 9 12.66 -22.50 8.47
N PHE A 10 12.13 -21.33 8.10
CA PHE A 10 12.90 -20.09 8.10
C PHE A 10 13.03 -19.53 9.52
N LYS A 11 14.25 -19.18 9.92
CA LYS A 11 14.52 -18.56 11.23
C LYS A 11 14.25 -17.06 11.24
N THR A 12 14.28 -16.43 10.07
CA THR A 12 14.06 -14.99 9.89
C THR A 12 13.16 -14.76 8.70
N ASN A 13 12.48 -13.62 8.70
CA ASN A 13 11.69 -13.15 7.57
C ASN A 13 12.06 -11.70 7.28
N VAL A 14 12.55 -11.42 6.08
CA VAL A 14 12.97 -10.07 5.68
C VAL A 14 11.82 -9.07 5.76
N SER A 15 10.57 -9.50 5.54
CA SER A 15 9.43 -8.57 5.66
C SER A 15 9.21 -8.11 7.09
N GLN A 16 9.38 -8.98 8.09
CA GLN A 16 9.36 -8.58 9.50
C GLN A 16 10.52 -7.63 9.83
N GLN A 17 11.75 -7.98 9.43
CA GLN A 17 12.91 -7.13 9.68
C GLN A 17 12.73 -5.73 9.06
N LEU A 18 12.13 -5.66 7.90
CA LEU A 18 11.85 -4.39 7.24
C LEU A 18 10.75 -3.60 7.98
N LEU A 19 9.70 -4.28 8.45
CA LEU A 19 8.65 -3.66 9.25
C LEU A 19 9.23 -3.03 10.53
N GLU A 20 10.11 -3.76 11.24
CA GLU A 20 10.83 -3.26 12.43
C GLU A 20 11.70 -2.03 12.12
N LEU A 21 12.32 -1.96 10.94
CA LEU A 21 13.03 -0.76 10.50
C LEU A 21 12.08 0.43 10.29
N PHE A 22 10.91 0.21 9.70
CA PHE A 22 9.90 1.26 9.54
C PHE A 22 9.33 1.74 10.87
N GLU A 23 9.12 0.85 11.84
CA GLU A 23 8.73 1.20 13.21
C GLU A 23 9.77 2.10 13.90
N ASN A 24 11.04 1.76 13.75
CA ASN A 24 12.13 2.47 14.42
C ASN A 24 12.51 3.79 13.74
N ARG A 25 12.46 3.87 12.42
CA ARG A 25 12.98 5.03 11.66
C ARG A 25 11.86 5.92 11.11
N GLY A 26 10.67 5.36 10.88
CA GLY A 26 9.57 6.05 10.20
C GLY A 26 9.88 6.42 8.75
N ILE A 27 8.99 7.17 8.16
CA ILE A 27 9.19 7.86 6.87
C ILE A 27 8.80 9.32 7.08
N ILE A 28 9.71 10.24 6.82
CA ILE A 28 9.46 11.67 7.00
C ILE A 28 8.23 12.09 6.19
N GLY A 29 7.27 12.74 6.87
CA GLY A 29 6.02 13.22 6.28
C GLY A 29 4.91 12.18 6.19
N HIS A 30 5.11 10.96 6.73
CA HIS A 30 4.10 9.90 6.75
C HIS A 30 3.98 9.26 8.13
N ASP A 31 2.75 9.14 8.61
CA ASP A 31 2.42 8.30 9.76
C ASP A 31 2.24 6.85 9.29
N ILE A 32 2.94 5.92 9.92
CA ILE A 32 2.92 4.51 9.52
C ILE A 32 2.36 3.67 10.66
N ASP A 33 1.13 3.18 10.47
CA ASP A 33 0.62 2.07 11.27
C ASP A 33 1.27 0.77 10.80
N THR A 34 1.90 0.02 11.68
CA THR A 34 2.53 -1.28 11.40
C THR A 34 1.74 -2.41 12.04
N ILE A 35 1.62 -3.54 11.33
CA ILE A 35 0.94 -4.74 11.81
C ILE A 35 1.73 -5.97 11.39
N LEU A 36 2.17 -6.77 12.35
CA LEU A 36 2.79 -8.07 12.09
C LEU A 36 1.69 -9.14 12.03
N LEU A 37 1.29 -9.53 10.83
CA LEU A 37 0.22 -10.49 10.57
C LEU A 37 0.69 -11.92 10.87
N SER A 38 -0.15 -12.74 11.51
CA SER A 38 0.14 -14.18 11.62
C SER A 38 0.12 -14.85 10.24
N VAL A 39 0.97 -15.89 10.06
CA VAL A 39 1.02 -16.66 8.80
C VAL A 39 -0.06 -17.73 8.82
N ASP A 40 -1.32 -17.31 8.77
CA ASP A 40 -2.52 -18.15 8.80
C ASP A 40 -3.75 -17.40 8.28
N GLU A 41 -4.93 -18.00 8.40
CA GLU A 41 -6.18 -17.39 7.96
C GLU A 41 -6.54 -16.14 8.75
N LYS A 42 -6.26 -16.12 10.05
CA LYS A 42 -6.51 -14.95 10.90
C LYS A 42 -5.71 -13.76 10.41
N GLY A 43 -4.39 -13.92 10.22
CA GLY A 43 -3.54 -12.84 9.73
C GLY A 43 -3.89 -12.41 8.31
N SER A 44 -4.23 -13.36 7.41
CA SER A 44 -4.66 -13.00 6.04
C SER A 44 -5.96 -12.21 5.98
N SER A 45 -6.80 -12.32 7.00
CA SER A 45 -8.09 -11.62 7.11
C SER A 45 -8.01 -10.32 7.88
N GLU A 46 -6.99 -10.11 8.71
CA GLU A 46 -6.92 -9.06 9.73
C GLU A 46 -7.17 -7.65 9.16
N VAL A 47 -6.46 -7.27 8.09
CA VAL A 47 -6.63 -5.94 7.48
C VAL A 47 -8.02 -5.78 6.88
N SER A 48 -8.55 -6.80 6.22
CA SER A 48 -9.91 -6.76 5.67
C SER A 48 -10.97 -6.60 6.77
N GLU A 49 -10.83 -7.29 7.92
CA GLU A 49 -11.74 -7.13 9.06
C GLU A 49 -11.60 -5.74 9.71
N MET A 50 -10.39 -5.19 9.81
CA MET A 50 -10.19 -3.81 10.28
C MET A 50 -10.87 -2.80 9.35
N LEU A 51 -10.80 -2.97 8.03
CA LEU A 51 -11.52 -2.13 7.06
C LEU A 51 -13.04 -2.24 7.23
N LYS A 52 -13.58 -3.46 7.40
CA LYS A 52 -15.00 -3.71 7.67
C LYS A 52 -15.46 -3.09 8.99
N SER A 53 -14.59 -3.06 10.00
CA SER A 53 -14.89 -2.42 11.30
C SER A 53 -14.80 -0.89 11.28
N GLY A 54 -14.44 -0.29 10.14
CA GLY A 54 -14.38 1.16 9.96
C GLY A 54 -12.99 1.79 10.07
N LYS A 55 -11.91 1.00 10.30
CA LYS A 55 -10.54 1.55 10.24
C LYS A 55 -10.25 2.04 8.81
N ARG A 56 -9.55 3.15 8.69
CA ARG A 56 -9.20 3.77 7.40
C ARG A 56 -7.73 4.19 7.40
N TRP A 57 -7.11 4.07 6.23
CA TRP A 57 -5.76 4.50 5.93
C TRP A 57 -5.75 5.19 4.57
N ASP A 58 -4.73 6.01 4.32
CA ASP A 58 -4.52 6.65 3.01
C ASP A 58 -3.91 5.68 1.98
N ALA A 59 -3.21 4.64 2.44
CA ALA A 59 -2.65 3.56 1.61
C ALA A 59 -2.42 2.29 2.44
N ILE A 60 -2.43 1.13 1.79
CA ILE A 60 -2.14 -0.17 2.41
C ILE A 60 -1.02 -0.86 1.63
N ILE A 61 0.07 -1.18 2.33
CA ILE A 61 1.20 -1.90 1.75
C ILE A 61 1.44 -3.18 2.57
N HIS A 62 1.34 -4.31 1.90
CA HIS A 62 1.68 -5.61 2.47
C HIS A 62 3.07 -6.02 2.01
N LEU A 63 3.91 -6.48 2.93
CA LEU A 63 5.25 -6.99 2.67
C LEU A 63 5.31 -8.48 2.95
N GLY A 64 5.95 -9.23 2.07
CA GLY A 64 6.14 -10.67 2.26
C GLY A 64 7.44 -11.18 1.65
N LEU A 65 8.03 -12.22 2.25
CA LEU A 65 9.24 -12.86 1.73
C LEU A 65 8.92 -13.78 0.56
N ALA A 66 9.54 -13.55 -0.58
CA ALA A 66 9.52 -14.44 -1.74
C ALA A 66 10.88 -15.12 -1.91
N VAL A 67 11.05 -16.28 -1.28
CA VAL A 67 12.35 -16.98 -1.12
C VAL A 67 13.09 -17.25 -2.42
N ARG A 68 12.37 -17.45 -3.53
CA ARG A 68 12.92 -17.79 -4.84
C ARG A 68 13.17 -16.57 -5.73
N ARG A 69 12.70 -15.40 -5.36
CA ARG A 69 12.87 -14.18 -6.15
C ARG A 69 14.19 -13.51 -5.80
N GLN A 70 14.75 -12.82 -6.77
CA GLN A 70 16.02 -12.09 -6.63
C GLN A 70 15.81 -10.57 -6.66
N LYS A 71 14.60 -10.12 -7.03
CA LYS A 71 14.21 -8.72 -7.13
C LYS A 71 12.98 -8.46 -6.28
N ILE A 72 12.79 -7.23 -5.86
CA ILE A 72 11.53 -6.76 -5.27
C ILE A 72 10.47 -6.86 -6.34
N SER A 73 9.33 -7.43 -5.98
CA SER A 73 8.23 -7.63 -6.92
C SER A 73 6.97 -6.92 -6.46
N LEU A 74 6.50 -5.99 -7.26
CA LEU A 74 5.23 -5.30 -7.09
C LEU A 74 4.12 -6.15 -7.70
N GLU A 75 3.18 -6.63 -6.89
CA GLU A 75 2.13 -7.54 -7.37
C GLU A 75 1.00 -6.77 -8.03
N LYS A 76 0.79 -7.00 -9.33
CA LYS A 76 -0.33 -6.39 -10.07
C LYS A 76 -1.66 -7.00 -9.72
N TYR A 77 -1.68 -8.30 -9.46
CA TYR A 77 -2.92 -9.06 -9.27
C TYR A 77 -2.86 -9.97 -8.04
N ALA A 78 -4.04 -10.21 -7.49
CA ALA A 78 -4.30 -11.25 -6.53
C ALA A 78 -5.41 -12.17 -7.07
N MET A 79 -5.23 -13.48 -6.95
CA MET A 79 -6.21 -14.46 -7.43
C MET A 79 -7.15 -14.90 -6.32
N ASN A 80 -8.42 -15.11 -6.65
CA ASN A 80 -9.40 -15.72 -5.74
C ASN A 80 -9.16 -17.23 -5.59
N LYS A 81 -7.92 -17.60 -5.33
CA LYS A 81 -7.50 -18.99 -5.25
C LYS A 81 -6.41 -19.20 -4.21
N SER A 82 -6.61 -20.12 -3.30
CA SER A 82 -5.58 -20.67 -2.44
C SER A 82 -5.07 -21.99 -3.01
N GLN A 83 -3.76 -22.23 -2.93
CA GLN A 83 -3.11 -23.47 -3.34
C GLN A 83 -1.84 -23.67 -2.50
N PHE A 84 -2.02 -24.07 -1.26
CA PHE A 84 -0.95 -24.20 -0.29
C PHE A 84 -0.08 -25.44 -0.57
N LYS A 85 1.17 -25.21 -0.92
CA LYS A 85 2.18 -26.29 -1.07
C LYS A 85 2.70 -26.77 0.28
N VAL A 86 2.69 -25.91 1.29
CA VAL A 86 3.10 -26.18 2.67
C VAL A 86 1.97 -25.74 3.61
N LYS A 87 1.96 -26.27 4.83
CA LYS A 87 1.04 -25.81 5.86
C LYS A 87 1.41 -24.41 6.34
N ASP A 88 0.40 -23.63 6.71
CA ASP A 88 0.60 -22.36 7.41
C ASP A 88 0.95 -22.59 8.90
N ASN A 89 1.14 -21.51 9.67
CA ASN A 89 1.54 -21.61 11.07
C ASN A 89 0.44 -22.17 12.00
N SER A 90 -0.82 -22.22 11.54
CA SER A 90 -1.93 -22.90 12.24
C SER A 90 -2.16 -24.35 11.74
N ASN A 91 -1.21 -24.92 10.99
CA ASN A 91 -1.29 -26.24 10.36
C ASN A 91 -2.37 -26.38 9.29
N ARG A 92 -2.96 -25.29 8.80
CA ARG A 92 -3.92 -25.29 7.71
C ARG A 92 -3.21 -25.54 6.37
N LYS A 93 -3.83 -26.36 5.52
CA LYS A 93 -3.46 -26.51 4.11
C LYS A 93 -4.71 -26.18 3.30
N SER A 94 -4.74 -25.01 2.69
CA SER A 94 -5.89 -24.52 1.94
C SER A 94 -5.73 -24.77 0.44
N GLU A 95 -6.80 -25.19 -0.20
CA GLU A 95 -6.92 -25.33 -1.64
C GLU A 95 -8.35 -24.96 -2.06
N GLY A 96 -8.47 -24.11 -3.10
CA GLY A 96 -9.77 -23.68 -3.64
C GLY A 96 -9.96 -22.17 -3.60
N VAL A 97 -11.22 -21.76 -3.58
CA VAL A 97 -11.63 -20.35 -3.64
C VAL A 97 -11.41 -19.68 -2.27
N ILE A 98 -10.88 -18.45 -2.25
CA ILE A 98 -10.66 -17.68 -1.02
C ILE A 98 -11.98 -17.06 -0.52
N ILE A 99 -12.72 -16.40 -1.41
CA ILE A 99 -14.01 -15.76 -1.11
C ILE A 99 -15.03 -16.24 -2.14
N PRO A 100 -16.00 -17.10 -1.75
CA PRO A 100 -17.04 -17.53 -2.65
C PRO A 100 -17.86 -16.35 -3.18
N GLY A 101 -18.10 -16.33 -4.49
CA GLY A 101 -18.89 -15.29 -5.16
C GLY A 101 -18.12 -14.01 -5.51
N ALA A 102 -16.90 -13.83 -5.03
CA ALA A 102 -16.05 -12.71 -5.47
C ALA A 102 -15.41 -13.00 -6.84
N ASP A 103 -14.97 -11.94 -7.53
CA ASP A 103 -14.27 -12.04 -8.81
C ASP A 103 -13.05 -12.97 -8.72
N GLU A 104 -12.71 -13.63 -9.83
CA GLU A 104 -11.55 -14.52 -9.89
C GLU A 104 -10.22 -13.80 -9.69
N LEU A 105 -10.17 -12.52 -10.07
CA LEU A 105 -8.95 -11.72 -10.08
C LEU A 105 -9.22 -10.32 -9.54
N GLN A 106 -8.36 -9.87 -8.63
CA GLN A 106 -8.35 -8.50 -8.12
C GLN A 106 -7.07 -7.80 -8.54
N LYS A 107 -7.20 -6.66 -9.24
CA LYS A 107 -6.06 -5.82 -9.60
C LYS A 107 -5.69 -4.91 -8.43
N THR A 108 -4.39 -4.67 -8.19
CA THR A 108 -3.92 -3.65 -7.24
C THR A 108 -4.63 -2.31 -7.47
N THR A 109 -4.95 -1.60 -6.39
CA THR A 109 -5.50 -0.24 -6.47
C THR A 109 -4.41 0.83 -6.45
N ALA A 110 -3.15 0.46 -6.20
CA ALA A 110 -2.02 1.36 -6.39
C ALA A 110 -1.84 1.70 -7.87
N SER A 111 -1.45 2.94 -8.16
CA SER A 111 -1.25 3.41 -9.54
C SER A 111 -0.02 2.75 -10.16
N ILE A 112 -0.26 1.87 -11.13
CA ILE A 112 0.82 1.19 -11.88
C ILE A 112 1.68 2.23 -12.60
N HIS A 113 1.06 3.20 -13.28
CA HIS A 113 1.77 4.23 -14.04
C HIS A 113 2.75 5.03 -13.16
N VAL A 114 2.31 5.51 -12.01
CA VAL A 114 3.14 6.31 -11.10
C VAL A 114 4.30 5.49 -10.53
N LEU A 115 4.06 4.20 -10.26
CA LEU A 115 5.13 3.30 -9.81
C LEU A 115 6.10 2.91 -10.95
N ASP A 116 5.61 2.82 -12.20
CA ASP A 116 6.47 2.61 -13.37
C ASP A 116 7.41 3.80 -13.56
N GLU A 117 6.92 5.03 -13.45
CA GLU A 117 7.74 6.24 -13.52
C GLU A 117 8.79 6.29 -12.39
N GLU A 118 8.39 5.99 -11.15
CA GLU A 118 9.30 5.98 -9.99
C GLU A 118 10.44 4.98 -10.16
N PHE A 119 10.17 3.81 -10.75
CA PHE A 119 11.14 2.72 -10.87
C PHE A 119 11.64 2.49 -12.30
N GLU A 120 11.43 3.42 -13.24
CA GLU A 120 11.82 3.28 -14.65
C GLU A 120 13.28 2.84 -14.83
N ASN A 121 14.18 3.40 -14.03
CA ASN A 121 15.63 3.12 -14.10
C ASN A 121 16.12 2.22 -12.95
N GLU A 122 15.22 1.52 -12.24
CA GLU A 122 15.54 0.68 -11.08
C GLU A 122 15.39 -0.81 -11.41
N ASN A 123 16.49 -1.44 -11.80
CA ASN A 123 16.50 -2.84 -12.25
C ASN A 123 16.28 -3.87 -11.12
N ARG A 124 16.30 -3.45 -9.84
CA ARG A 124 16.04 -4.30 -8.67
C ARG A 124 14.55 -4.42 -8.34
N VAL A 125 13.69 -3.61 -8.98
CA VAL A 125 12.23 -3.65 -8.82
C VAL A 125 11.59 -4.12 -10.12
N VAL A 126 10.60 -5.00 -10.03
CA VAL A 126 9.86 -5.53 -11.19
C VAL A 126 8.39 -5.71 -10.85
N TRP A 127 7.54 -5.67 -11.85
CA TRP A 127 6.16 -6.11 -11.70
C TRP A 127 6.05 -7.63 -11.71
N SER A 128 5.05 -8.14 -11.01
CA SER A 128 4.66 -9.55 -11.01
C SER A 128 3.15 -9.66 -11.19
N ASP A 129 2.73 -10.63 -11.97
CA ASP A 129 1.33 -10.95 -12.20
C ASP A 129 0.83 -12.12 -11.32
N ASP A 130 1.69 -12.67 -10.46
CA ASP A 130 1.40 -13.82 -9.61
C ASP A 130 1.95 -13.65 -8.19
N ALA A 131 1.05 -13.31 -7.27
CA ALA A 131 1.34 -13.23 -5.83
C ALA A 131 1.48 -14.62 -5.16
N GLY A 132 1.41 -15.70 -5.93
CA GLY A 132 1.44 -17.08 -5.46
C GLY A 132 0.07 -17.59 -4.98
N GLY A 133 0.06 -18.77 -4.36
CA GLY A 133 -1.17 -19.41 -3.86
C GLY A 133 -1.17 -19.56 -2.34
N PHE A 134 -0.33 -18.82 -1.60
CA PHE A 134 -0.19 -18.93 -0.15
C PHE A 134 -0.81 -17.72 0.58
N VAL A 135 -0.56 -17.56 1.86
CA VAL A 135 -1.12 -16.50 2.73
C VAL A 135 -0.93 -15.09 2.15
N CYS A 136 0.17 -14.83 1.43
CA CYS A 136 0.42 -13.54 0.78
C CYS A 136 -0.68 -13.17 -0.21
N ASN A 137 -1.04 -14.11 -1.08
CA ASN A 137 -2.13 -13.91 -2.05
C ASN A 137 -3.49 -13.77 -1.34
N GLU A 138 -3.77 -14.59 -0.31
CA GLU A 138 -5.00 -14.45 0.47
C GLU A 138 -5.11 -13.07 1.09
N THR A 139 -4.03 -12.55 1.68
CA THR A 139 -4.01 -11.24 2.35
C THR A 139 -4.37 -10.11 1.40
N ILE A 140 -3.66 -10.00 0.28
CA ILE A 140 -3.93 -8.91 -0.66
C ILE A 140 -5.27 -9.11 -1.37
N PHE A 141 -5.68 -10.34 -1.69
CA PHE A 141 -6.98 -10.60 -2.28
C PHE A 141 -8.12 -10.12 -1.38
N ARG A 142 -8.13 -10.53 -0.10
CA ARG A 142 -9.14 -10.11 0.88
C ARG A 142 -9.16 -8.59 1.06
N THR A 143 -8.00 -7.96 1.14
CA THR A 143 -7.88 -6.50 1.25
C THR A 143 -8.47 -5.78 0.03
N LEU A 144 -8.07 -6.17 -1.18
CA LEU A 144 -8.56 -5.56 -2.42
C LEU A 144 -10.06 -5.77 -2.63
N ASN A 145 -10.54 -6.98 -2.34
CA ASN A 145 -11.98 -7.28 -2.41
C ASN A 145 -12.79 -6.40 -1.46
N THR A 146 -12.35 -6.28 -0.20
CA THR A 146 -13.02 -5.43 0.80
C THR A 146 -12.98 -3.94 0.42
N ILE A 147 -11.87 -3.45 -0.12
CA ILE A 147 -11.78 -2.06 -0.60
C ILE A 147 -12.84 -1.79 -1.66
N ARG A 148 -13.06 -2.72 -2.60
CA ARG A 148 -14.04 -2.55 -3.67
C ARG A 148 -15.47 -2.76 -3.19
N GLU A 149 -15.74 -3.79 -2.40
CA GLU A 149 -17.08 -4.05 -1.85
C GLU A 149 -17.61 -2.90 -1.00
N LEU A 150 -16.73 -2.24 -0.24
CA LEU A 150 -17.09 -1.13 0.63
C LEU A 150 -16.85 0.24 -0.02
N GLU A 151 -16.41 0.27 -1.28
CA GLU A 151 -16.09 1.51 -2.03
C GLU A 151 -15.22 2.47 -1.20
N ILE A 152 -14.15 1.92 -0.59
CA ILE A 152 -13.28 2.72 0.29
C ILE A 152 -12.42 3.65 -0.55
N ASN A 153 -12.82 4.90 -0.61
CA ASN A 153 -12.24 5.93 -1.45
C ASN A 153 -11.37 6.92 -0.67
N LEU A 154 -10.38 7.45 -1.36
CA LEU A 154 -9.74 8.72 -0.98
C LEU A 154 -10.72 9.89 -1.18
N LYS A 155 -10.40 11.07 -0.66
CA LYS A 155 -11.17 12.30 -0.91
C LYS A 155 -11.31 12.66 -2.40
N SER A 156 -10.52 12.04 -3.27
CA SER A 156 -10.53 12.22 -4.74
C SER A 156 -11.43 11.25 -5.48
N ASP A 157 -12.35 10.56 -4.80
CA ASP A 157 -13.23 9.49 -5.33
C ASP A 157 -12.49 8.30 -5.97
N LYS A 158 -11.18 8.19 -5.77
CA LYS A 158 -10.40 7.01 -6.15
C LYS A 158 -10.32 6.06 -4.97
N LEU A 159 -10.38 4.75 -5.25
CA LEU A 159 -10.14 3.73 -4.23
C LEU A 159 -8.80 3.95 -3.53
N ILE A 160 -8.73 3.68 -2.23
CA ILE A 160 -7.46 3.75 -1.51
C ILE A 160 -6.45 2.81 -2.16
N PRO A 161 -5.20 3.24 -2.36
CA PRO A 161 -4.18 2.39 -2.95
C PRO A 161 -3.80 1.26 -1.99
N ALA A 162 -3.81 0.04 -2.50
CA ALA A 162 -3.36 -1.16 -1.79
C ALA A 162 -2.52 -2.03 -2.73
N ILE A 163 -1.38 -2.49 -2.24
CA ILE A 163 -0.43 -3.32 -2.99
C ILE A 163 0.24 -4.35 -2.10
N PHE A 164 0.63 -5.47 -2.68
CA PHE A 164 1.54 -6.43 -2.07
C PHE A 164 2.93 -6.29 -2.71
N ILE A 165 3.97 -6.21 -1.88
CA ILE A 165 5.37 -6.15 -2.30
C ILE A 165 6.09 -7.40 -1.80
N HIS A 166 6.49 -8.27 -2.70
CA HIS A 166 7.34 -9.40 -2.38
C HIS A 166 8.81 -9.00 -2.35
N LEU A 167 9.45 -9.34 -1.26
CA LEU A 167 10.84 -9.03 -0.94
C LEU A 167 11.72 -10.26 -1.19
N PRO A 168 12.86 -10.13 -1.89
CA PRO A 168 13.81 -11.20 -2.01
C PRO A 168 14.59 -11.41 -0.69
N PRO A 169 15.21 -12.57 -0.47
CA PRO A 169 16.17 -12.76 0.60
C PRO A 169 17.29 -11.71 0.58
N SER A 170 17.75 -11.27 1.77
CA SER A 170 18.78 -10.23 1.92
C SER A 170 20.14 -10.55 1.25
N LYS A 171 20.38 -11.80 0.88
CA LYS A 171 21.55 -12.19 0.08
C LYS A 171 21.52 -11.68 -1.36
N PHE A 172 20.35 -11.31 -1.91
CA PHE A 172 20.21 -10.76 -3.26
C PHE A 172 20.11 -9.24 -3.26
N ILE A 173 19.37 -8.68 -2.32
CA ILE A 173 19.29 -7.24 -2.06
C ILE A 173 19.37 -7.09 -0.54
N ASP A 174 20.36 -6.37 -0.05
CA ASP A 174 20.54 -6.16 1.38
C ASP A 174 19.36 -5.40 2.02
N LEU A 175 19.21 -5.50 3.33
CA LEU A 175 18.05 -4.98 4.05
C LEU A 175 17.91 -3.45 3.92
N GLU A 176 19.02 -2.70 3.95
CA GLU A 176 19.01 -1.24 3.80
C GLU A 176 18.55 -0.83 2.40
N SER A 177 19.08 -1.49 1.36
CA SER A 177 18.61 -1.28 -0.01
C SER A 177 17.12 -1.58 -0.18
N GLN A 178 16.61 -2.65 0.47
CA GLN A 178 15.17 -2.96 0.44
C GLN A 178 14.37 -1.89 1.19
N PHE A 179 14.86 -1.40 2.32
CA PHE A 179 14.23 -0.31 3.06
C PHE A 179 14.11 0.95 2.20
N ASP A 180 15.17 1.35 1.50
CA ASP A 180 15.15 2.52 0.63
C ASP A 180 14.16 2.36 -0.53
N LEU A 181 14.17 1.20 -1.19
CA LEU A 181 13.27 0.93 -2.32
C LEU A 181 11.81 0.87 -1.90
N VAL A 182 11.51 0.24 -0.75
CA VAL A 182 10.13 0.22 -0.22
C VAL A 182 9.73 1.61 0.26
N THR A 183 10.64 2.40 0.85
CA THR A 183 10.37 3.80 1.22
C THR A 183 9.96 4.64 0.00
N ARG A 184 10.65 4.47 -1.12
CA ARG A 184 10.29 5.12 -2.40
C ARG A 184 8.88 4.69 -2.84
N ALA A 185 8.59 3.40 -2.84
CA ALA A 185 7.25 2.90 -3.17
C ALA A 185 6.17 3.48 -2.25
N VAL A 186 6.41 3.53 -0.92
CA VAL A 186 5.46 4.10 0.04
C VAL A 186 5.20 5.57 -0.25
N LYS A 187 6.26 6.37 -0.42
CA LYS A 187 6.13 7.79 -0.74
C LYS A 187 5.33 8.01 -2.02
N THR A 188 5.61 7.23 -3.06
CA THR A 188 4.92 7.29 -4.36
C THR A 188 3.44 6.92 -4.25
N ILE A 189 3.11 5.87 -3.49
CA ILE A 189 1.74 5.37 -3.34
C ILE A 189 0.90 6.27 -2.43
N ALA A 190 1.50 6.74 -1.31
CA ALA A 190 0.83 7.55 -0.32
C ALA A 190 0.94 9.06 -0.58
N ASN A 191 1.70 9.46 -1.60
CA ASN A 191 1.87 10.86 -1.93
C ASN A 191 0.53 11.45 -2.37
N ARG A 192 0.00 12.33 -1.53
CA ARG A 192 -0.97 13.32 -2.00
C ARG A 192 -0.19 14.29 -2.88
N PRO A 193 -0.64 14.61 -4.09
CA PRO A 193 0.02 15.66 -4.86
C PRO A 193 0.09 16.90 -3.98
N ILE A 194 1.31 17.33 -3.64
CA ILE A 194 1.52 18.62 -2.98
C ILE A 194 1.17 19.65 -4.04
N LEU A 195 -0.01 20.23 -3.91
CA LEU A 195 -0.38 21.40 -4.70
C LEU A 195 0.39 22.56 -4.10
N GLU A 196 1.49 22.97 -4.72
CA GLU A 196 2.16 24.21 -4.37
C GLU A 196 1.24 25.38 -4.77
N VAL A 197 0.62 25.99 -3.78
CA VAL A 197 -0.23 27.17 -3.98
C VAL A 197 0.54 28.40 -3.56
N VAL A 198 0.73 29.32 -4.49
CA VAL A 198 1.30 30.64 -4.21
C VAL A 198 0.16 31.64 -4.04
N GLY A 199 0.06 32.23 -2.85
CA GLY A 199 -0.89 33.28 -2.56
C GLY A 199 -0.19 34.63 -2.36
N ALA A 200 -0.69 35.70 -2.99
CA ALA A 200 -0.16 37.05 -2.80
C ALA A 200 -0.92 37.77 -1.68
N LEU A 201 -0.18 38.25 -0.67
CA LEU A 201 -0.74 39.13 0.37
C LEU A 201 -0.62 40.60 -0.08
N ILE A 202 -1.66 41.09 -0.75
CA ILE A 202 -1.70 42.46 -1.27
C ILE A 202 -2.40 43.36 -0.24
N ARG A 203 -1.71 44.41 0.21
CA ARG A 203 -2.25 45.42 1.14
C ARG A 203 -2.36 46.79 0.48
N ASP A 204 -3.42 47.50 0.80
CA ASP A 204 -3.53 48.94 0.43
C ASP A 204 -2.83 49.84 1.45
N SER A 205 -2.80 51.14 1.17
CA SER A 205 -2.22 52.15 2.05
C SER A 205 -2.89 52.30 3.42
N LYS A 206 -4.08 51.70 3.61
CA LYS A 206 -4.83 51.65 4.86
C LYS A 206 -4.68 50.33 5.59
N GLY A 207 -3.82 49.41 5.10
CA GLY A 207 -3.53 48.11 5.71
C GLY A 207 -4.60 47.04 5.43
N ARG A 208 -5.59 47.32 4.55
CA ARG A 208 -6.60 46.31 4.17
C ARG A 208 -5.98 45.28 3.22
N ILE A 209 -6.41 44.05 3.34
CA ILE A 209 -5.92 42.94 2.55
C ILE A 209 -6.91 42.63 1.43
N LEU A 210 -6.40 42.45 0.20
CA LEU A 210 -7.19 41.97 -0.93
C LEU A 210 -7.48 40.49 -0.76
N SER A 211 -8.76 40.12 -0.80
CA SER A 211 -9.20 38.73 -0.91
C SER A 211 -10.17 38.59 -2.07
N CYS A 212 -10.14 37.46 -2.73
CA CYS A 212 -10.97 37.09 -3.85
C CYS A 212 -11.97 36.01 -3.42
N ARG A 213 -13.17 36.04 -4.00
CA ARG A 213 -14.14 34.98 -3.77
C ARG A 213 -14.10 33.98 -4.93
N ARG A 214 -13.95 32.71 -4.63
CA ARG A 214 -13.95 31.64 -5.63
C ARG A 214 -15.28 31.60 -6.37
N PRO A 215 -15.28 31.34 -7.71
CA PRO A 215 -16.49 31.11 -8.47
C PRO A 215 -17.31 29.95 -7.85
N SER A 216 -18.64 30.06 -7.90
CA SER A 216 -19.54 29.08 -7.28
C SER A 216 -19.47 27.68 -7.91
N ASN A 217 -18.94 27.58 -9.12
CA ASN A 217 -18.76 26.32 -9.88
C ASN A 217 -17.38 25.70 -9.71
N ASP A 218 -16.53 26.25 -8.86
CA ASP A 218 -15.20 25.73 -8.58
C ASP A 218 -15.21 24.81 -7.33
N VAL A 219 -14.18 23.97 -7.17
CA VAL A 219 -13.87 23.27 -5.92
C VAL A 219 -13.68 24.34 -4.84
N TRP A 220 -14.40 24.24 -3.73
CA TRP A 220 -14.46 25.30 -2.69
C TRP A 220 -15.19 26.59 -3.13
N GLY A 221 -16.11 26.49 -4.08
CA GLY A 221 -16.89 27.61 -4.58
C GLY A 221 -17.52 28.48 -3.46
N GLY A 222 -17.39 29.79 -3.60
CA GLY A 222 -17.90 30.73 -2.63
C GLY A 222 -17.00 31.07 -1.43
N TRP A 223 -15.87 30.35 -1.25
CA TRP A 223 -14.87 30.63 -0.22
C TRP A 223 -14.01 31.84 -0.61
N TRP A 224 -13.50 32.53 0.41
CA TRP A 224 -12.59 33.66 0.25
C TRP A 224 -11.15 33.17 0.30
N GLU A 225 -10.32 33.65 -0.63
CA GLU A 225 -8.91 33.30 -0.74
C GLU A 225 -8.04 34.51 -1.08
N PHE A 226 -6.74 34.41 -0.88
CA PHE A 226 -5.80 35.39 -1.40
C PHE A 226 -5.65 35.23 -2.91
N PRO A 227 -5.36 36.33 -3.67
CA PRO A 227 -5.03 36.23 -5.08
C PRO A 227 -3.84 35.27 -5.28
N GLY A 228 -3.99 34.26 -6.15
CA GLY A 228 -2.96 33.26 -6.40
C GLY A 228 -3.46 32.19 -7.37
N GLY A 229 -2.61 31.22 -7.68
CA GLY A 229 -2.90 30.09 -8.56
C GLY A 229 -1.84 29.00 -8.41
#